data_42f4c912977ae4b53e843651dc85b6aa
#
_entry.id   42f4c912977ae4b53e843651dc85b6aa
#
_cell.length_a   1.000
_cell.length_b   1.000
_cell.length_c   1.000
_cell.angle_alpha   90.00
_cell.angle_beta   90.00
_cell.angle_gamma   90.00
#
_symmetry.space_group_name_H-M   'P 1'
#
loop_
_entity.id
_entity.type
_entity.pdbx_description
1 polymer ?
#
loop_
_entity_poly.entity_id
_entity_poly.type
_entity_poly.pdbx_seq_one_letter_code
_entity_poly.pdbx_strand_id
1 'polypeptide(L)'
;MMTLEDCRSFYAQEVRWTANLSSPALIDAYARVPREKYLGPPPWQIGSADDRAMSISGMADMNYIPTEDPRDLYHNVVVALDVAQNINNGQPGALARWINALDLRAGDRAYHLGCGVGYYTAIIAEVVGAGGSVVGSEAHPGLAARAAENLSGYPYVSVHAGDGAQFDPGACDAMLVNAGVTHPHPLWLERLREGGRLVLPITMTLAPMPTVGAGIMAKITRRGGAFWAEFVSPVAIFSCSSVRDPQLEAPLAKALSSRALLKMKSVRVDPHEPADTCLVHASGMCLSTAEPAATGQAKAT
;
A
#
# COMPACT_ATOMS: atom_id res chain seq x y z
N MET A 1 18.57 -8.05 -30.21
CA MET A 1 17.73 -8.63 -29.12
C MET A 1 17.76 -7.60 -27.99
N MET A 2 16.62 -7.23 -27.41
CA MET A 2 16.57 -6.26 -26.28
C MET A 2 17.32 -6.82 -25.08
N THR A 3 18.13 -5.99 -24.44
CA THR A 3 18.80 -6.34 -23.18
C THR A 3 17.81 -6.27 -22.01
N LEU A 4 18.15 -6.83 -20.85
CA LEU A 4 17.33 -6.67 -19.65
C LEU A 4 17.26 -5.20 -19.20
N GLU A 5 18.29 -4.41 -19.45
CA GLU A 5 18.31 -2.99 -19.14
C GLU A 5 17.33 -2.21 -20.03
N ASP A 6 17.27 -2.54 -21.35
CA ASP A 6 16.27 -1.98 -22.25
C ASP A 6 14.85 -2.33 -21.79
N CYS A 7 14.61 -3.59 -21.38
CA CYS A 7 13.31 -4.03 -20.87
C CYS A 7 12.92 -3.28 -19.59
N ARG A 8 13.85 -3.09 -18.64
CA ARG A 8 13.60 -2.30 -17.43
C ARG A 8 13.27 -0.85 -17.73
N SER A 9 14.02 -0.24 -18.65
CA SER A 9 13.79 1.14 -19.06
C SER A 9 12.41 1.30 -19.71
N PHE A 10 12.02 0.39 -20.58
CA PHE A 10 10.69 0.38 -21.19
C PHE A 10 9.58 0.16 -20.16
N TYR A 11 9.76 -0.81 -19.27
CA TYR A 11 8.84 -1.08 -18.16
C TYR A 11 8.63 0.13 -17.24
N ALA A 12 9.68 0.86 -16.91
CA ALA A 12 9.55 2.09 -16.12
C ALA A 12 8.67 3.13 -16.81
N GLN A 13 8.74 3.24 -18.16
CA GLN A 13 7.86 4.10 -18.93
C GLN A 13 6.43 3.55 -19.02
N GLU A 14 6.24 2.24 -19.17
CA GLU A 14 4.91 1.62 -19.11
C GLU A 14 4.24 1.90 -17.75
N VAL A 15 4.96 1.67 -16.64
CA VAL A 15 4.47 1.95 -15.30
C VAL A 15 4.19 3.45 -15.10
N ARG A 16 5.03 4.33 -15.63
CA ARG A 16 4.80 5.78 -15.62
C ARG A 16 3.42 6.15 -16.18
N TRP A 17 3.08 5.61 -17.35
CA TRP A 17 1.83 5.95 -18.02
C TRP A 17 0.62 5.24 -17.39
N THR A 18 0.74 3.96 -17.05
CA THR A 18 -0.36 3.18 -16.46
C THR A 18 -0.70 3.63 -15.05
N ALA A 19 0.27 4.14 -14.28
CA ALA A 19 0.08 4.65 -12.93
C ALA A 19 -0.03 6.18 -12.85
N ASN A 20 0.15 6.89 -13.95
CA ASN A 20 0.19 8.36 -14.00
C ASN A 20 1.22 8.96 -13.01
N LEU A 21 2.48 8.46 -13.10
CA LEU A 21 3.53 8.89 -12.18
C LEU A 21 4.01 10.30 -12.51
N SER A 22 4.13 11.12 -11.47
CA SER A 22 4.67 12.47 -11.54
C SER A 22 6.10 12.58 -10.98
N SER A 23 6.56 11.60 -10.20
CA SER A 23 7.89 11.60 -9.56
C SER A 23 8.96 11.03 -10.50
N PRO A 24 9.93 11.82 -10.99
CA PRO A 24 11.04 11.30 -11.78
C PRO A 24 11.89 10.29 -11.01
N ALA A 25 12.15 10.53 -9.71
CA ALA A 25 12.92 9.63 -8.87
C ALA A 25 12.26 8.24 -8.75
N LEU A 26 10.91 8.18 -8.71
CA LEU A 26 10.19 6.92 -8.69
C LEU A 26 10.28 6.19 -10.04
N ILE A 27 10.18 6.91 -11.16
CA ILE A 27 10.36 6.33 -12.50
C ILE A 27 11.77 5.74 -12.64
N ASP A 28 12.79 6.48 -12.21
CA ASP A 28 14.18 6.02 -12.23
C ASP A 28 14.39 4.80 -11.32
N ALA A 29 13.72 4.72 -10.16
CA ALA A 29 13.77 3.57 -9.28
C ALA A 29 13.23 2.30 -9.98
N TYR A 30 12.11 2.41 -10.71
CA TYR A 30 11.58 1.29 -11.51
C TYR A 30 12.53 0.85 -12.63
N ALA A 31 13.30 1.78 -13.22
CA ALA A 31 14.31 1.44 -14.23
C ALA A 31 15.57 0.79 -13.62
N ARG A 32 15.89 1.07 -12.36
CA ARG A 32 17.12 0.55 -11.70
C ARG A 32 16.93 -0.79 -10.99
N VAL A 33 15.79 -0.96 -10.27
CA VAL A 33 15.59 -2.15 -9.42
C VAL A 33 15.25 -3.38 -10.27
N PRO A 34 16.11 -4.42 -10.29
CA PRO A 34 15.91 -5.60 -11.13
C PRO A 34 14.86 -6.52 -10.51
N ARG A 35 13.65 -6.58 -11.13
CA ARG A 35 12.49 -7.30 -10.61
C ARG A 35 12.74 -8.78 -10.39
N GLU A 36 13.48 -9.43 -11.31
CA GLU A 36 13.81 -10.85 -11.27
C GLU A 36 14.56 -11.27 -10.01
N LYS A 37 15.36 -10.39 -9.43
CA LYS A 37 16.12 -10.69 -8.21
C LYS A 37 15.24 -10.90 -6.97
N TYR A 38 14.02 -10.41 -6.99
CA TYR A 38 13.07 -10.48 -5.87
C TYR A 38 12.10 -11.67 -5.99
N LEU A 39 11.96 -12.24 -7.18
CA LEU A 39 10.90 -13.21 -7.47
C LEU A 39 11.32 -14.68 -7.28
N GLY A 40 12.59 -14.91 -6.95
CA GLY A 40 13.17 -16.25 -6.87
C GLY A 40 13.54 -16.83 -8.23
N PRO A 41 13.91 -18.13 -8.30
CA PRO A 41 14.30 -18.75 -9.55
C PRO A 41 13.12 -18.99 -10.49
N PRO A 42 13.37 -19.09 -11.82
CA PRO A 42 12.37 -19.52 -12.79
C PRO A 42 11.99 -21.02 -12.58
N PRO A 43 10.89 -21.51 -13.17
CA PRO A 43 9.96 -20.74 -14.01
C PRO A 43 9.04 -19.83 -13.20
N TRP A 44 8.89 -18.58 -13.67
CA TRP A 44 7.94 -17.63 -13.06
C TRP A 44 6.55 -17.84 -13.62
N GLN A 45 5.54 -17.63 -12.81
CA GLN A 45 4.12 -17.75 -13.15
C GLN A 45 3.53 -16.36 -13.32
N ILE A 46 3.27 -15.94 -14.56
CA ILE A 46 2.78 -14.59 -14.90
C ILE A 46 1.27 -14.62 -15.10
N GLY A 47 0.55 -13.73 -14.42
CA GLY A 47 -0.88 -13.52 -14.57
C GLY A 47 -1.20 -12.11 -15.02
N SER A 48 -2.27 -11.95 -15.81
CA SER A 48 -2.74 -10.64 -16.24
C SER A 48 -3.45 -9.88 -15.07
N ALA A 49 -3.57 -8.57 -15.24
CA ALA A 49 -4.36 -7.74 -14.30
C ALA A 49 -5.86 -8.05 -14.39
N ASP A 50 -6.34 -8.40 -15.58
CA ASP A 50 -7.74 -8.71 -15.83
C ASP A 50 -8.12 -10.05 -15.20
N ASP A 51 -7.27 -11.10 -15.33
CA ASP A 51 -7.46 -12.38 -14.66
C ASP A 51 -7.48 -12.21 -13.14
N ARG A 52 -6.62 -11.31 -12.60
CA ARG A 52 -6.65 -10.99 -11.18
C ARG A 52 -7.96 -10.33 -10.76
N ALA A 53 -8.48 -9.40 -11.54
CA ALA A 53 -9.76 -8.75 -11.24
C ALA A 53 -10.92 -9.76 -11.27
N MET A 54 -10.93 -10.69 -12.24
CA MET A 54 -11.91 -11.77 -12.32
C MET A 54 -11.78 -12.75 -11.16
N SER A 55 -10.56 -13.11 -10.77
CA SER A 55 -10.31 -14.00 -9.63
C SER A 55 -10.80 -13.40 -8.32
N ILE A 56 -10.50 -12.12 -8.06
CA ILE A 56 -10.95 -11.41 -6.84
C ILE A 56 -12.48 -11.30 -6.81
N SER A 57 -13.14 -11.15 -7.94
CA SER A 57 -14.61 -11.12 -8.02
C SER A 57 -15.26 -12.50 -7.96
N GLY A 58 -14.47 -13.58 -7.92
CA GLY A 58 -14.96 -14.98 -7.90
C GLY A 58 -15.54 -15.44 -9.24
N MET A 59 -15.26 -14.71 -10.34
CA MET A 59 -15.76 -15.06 -11.68
C MET A 59 -14.91 -16.11 -12.39
N ALA A 60 -13.61 -16.18 -12.08
CA ALA A 60 -12.69 -17.17 -12.65
C ALA A 60 -11.46 -17.34 -11.74
N ASP A 61 -10.76 -18.47 -11.88
CA ASP A 61 -9.45 -18.67 -11.27
C ASP A 61 -8.36 -17.84 -11.99
N MET A 62 -7.27 -17.57 -11.28
CA MET A 62 -6.09 -16.95 -11.91
C MET A 62 -5.52 -17.88 -12.97
N ASN A 63 -5.38 -17.38 -14.19
CA ASN A 63 -4.66 -18.06 -15.25
C ASN A 63 -3.20 -17.60 -15.27
N TYR A 64 -2.29 -18.51 -14.89
CA TYR A 64 -0.86 -18.23 -14.89
C TYR A 64 -0.17 -18.88 -16.07
N ILE A 65 0.70 -18.12 -16.74
CA ILE A 65 1.53 -18.58 -17.86
C ILE A 65 2.97 -18.70 -17.35
N PRO A 66 3.61 -19.89 -17.43
CA PRO A 66 4.99 -20.05 -17.01
C PRO A 66 5.98 -19.44 -18.01
N THR A 67 7.05 -18.84 -17.52
CA THR A 67 8.18 -18.38 -18.32
C THR A 67 9.51 -18.59 -17.61
N GLU A 68 10.58 -18.80 -18.37
CA GLU A 68 11.97 -18.80 -17.88
C GLU A 68 12.71 -17.54 -18.35
N ASP A 69 12.09 -16.72 -19.19
CA ASP A 69 12.69 -15.49 -19.70
C ASP A 69 12.45 -14.32 -18.73
N PRO A 70 13.48 -13.76 -18.09
CA PRO A 70 13.32 -12.63 -17.17
C PRO A 70 12.80 -11.36 -17.85
N ARG A 71 12.86 -11.25 -19.19
CA ARG A 71 12.31 -10.11 -19.93
C ARG A 71 10.79 -10.03 -19.80
N ASP A 72 10.11 -11.17 -19.68
CA ASP A 72 8.65 -11.24 -19.54
C ASP A 72 8.15 -10.68 -18.20
N LEU A 73 9.04 -10.53 -17.22
CA LEU A 73 8.72 -9.91 -15.92
C LEU A 73 8.53 -8.39 -16.01
N TYR A 74 9.03 -7.76 -17.08
CA TYR A 74 9.05 -6.31 -17.24
C TYR A 74 7.82 -5.78 -17.97
N HIS A 75 6.64 -6.16 -17.44
CA HIS A 75 5.32 -5.69 -17.83
C HIS A 75 4.46 -5.36 -16.61
N ASN A 76 3.34 -4.67 -16.84
CA ASN A 76 2.37 -4.37 -15.77
C ASN A 76 1.51 -5.59 -15.41
N VAL A 77 2.16 -6.69 -15.06
CA VAL A 77 1.57 -8.01 -14.78
C VAL A 77 1.86 -8.44 -13.34
N VAL A 78 1.05 -9.34 -12.80
CA VAL A 78 1.32 -9.99 -11.52
C VAL A 78 2.21 -11.22 -11.72
N VAL A 79 3.08 -11.50 -10.75
CA VAL A 79 3.90 -12.71 -10.72
C VAL A 79 3.58 -13.46 -9.45
N ALA A 80 3.21 -14.73 -9.55
CA ALA A 80 2.92 -15.55 -8.39
C ALA A 80 4.18 -15.78 -7.54
N LEU A 81 4.03 -15.68 -6.25
CA LEU A 81 5.03 -16.07 -5.24
C LEU A 81 4.68 -17.42 -4.64
N ASP A 82 3.38 -17.72 -4.53
CA ASP A 82 2.80 -18.99 -4.13
C ASP A 82 1.43 -19.14 -4.81
N VAL A 83 1.36 -20.02 -5.80
CA VAL A 83 0.11 -20.27 -6.56
C VAL A 83 -0.97 -20.91 -5.67
N ALA A 84 -0.57 -21.86 -4.80
CA ALA A 84 -1.51 -22.59 -3.96
C ALA A 84 -2.20 -21.69 -2.92
N GLN A 85 -1.49 -20.65 -2.45
CA GLN A 85 -2.02 -19.66 -1.51
C GLN A 85 -2.53 -18.39 -2.21
N ASN A 86 -2.51 -18.34 -3.54
CA ASN A 86 -2.87 -17.17 -4.35
C ASN A 86 -2.06 -15.91 -3.98
N ILE A 87 -0.83 -16.08 -3.49
CA ILE A 87 0.08 -14.98 -3.12
C ILE A 87 0.87 -14.58 -4.36
N ASN A 88 0.90 -13.28 -4.65
CA ASN A 88 1.64 -12.71 -5.76
C ASN A 88 2.35 -11.41 -5.38
N ASN A 89 3.26 -10.96 -6.25
CA ASN A 89 4.08 -9.78 -6.01
C ASN A 89 3.33 -8.44 -6.22
N GLY A 90 2.02 -8.45 -6.39
CA GLY A 90 1.25 -7.24 -6.69
C GLY A 90 1.43 -6.74 -8.13
N GLN A 91 0.45 -5.96 -8.60
CA GLN A 91 0.48 -5.35 -9.93
C GLN A 91 1.33 -4.07 -9.90
N PRO A 92 2.37 -3.94 -10.73
CA PRO A 92 3.28 -2.79 -10.70
C PRO A 92 2.62 -1.42 -10.80
N GLY A 93 1.68 -1.26 -11.73
CA GLY A 93 0.97 0.01 -11.91
C GLY A 93 0.12 0.42 -10.70
N ALA A 94 -0.47 -0.54 -9.98
CA ALA A 94 -1.21 -0.26 -8.76
C ALA A 94 -0.27 0.21 -7.64
N LEU A 95 0.79 -0.57 -7.37
CA LEU A 95 1.78 -0.24 -6.33
C LEU A 95 2.50 1.07 -6.64
N ALA A 96 2.86 1.29 -7.90
CA ALA A 96 3.48 2.54 -8.34
C ALA A 96 2.61 3.77 -8.06
N ARG A 97 1.30 3.69 -8.34
CA ARG A 97 0.33 4.74 -8.01
C ARG A 97 0.29 5.03 -6.51
N TRP A 98 0.29 3.98 -5.68
CA TRP A 98 0.24 4.12 -4.23
C TRP A 98 1.53 4.71 -3.66
N ILE A 99 2.70 4.26 -4.17
CA ILE A 99 4.00 4.82 -3.80
C ILE A 99 4.13 6.27 -4.27
N ASN A 100 3.65 6.61 -5.48
CA ASN A 100 3.64 7.99 -5.98
C ASN A 100 2.77 8.92 -5.10
N ALA A 101 1.66 8.41 -4.54
CA ALA A 101 0.81 9.17 -3.62
C ALA A 101 1.50 9.49 -2.29
N LEU A 102 2.55 8.76 -1.91
CA LEU A 102 3.38 9.08 -0.73
C LEU A 102 4.20 10.35 -0.91
N ASP A 103 4.42 10.83 -2.14
CA ASP A 103 5.28 12.00 -2.41
C ASP A 103 6.65 11.87 -1.70
N LEU A 104 7.31 10.72 -1.92
CA LEU A 104 8.58 10.38 -1.27
C LEU A 104 9.68 11.36 -1.63
N ARG A 105 10.52 11.67 -0.66
CA ARG A 105 11.66 12.57 -0.79
C ARG A 105 12.95 11.91 -0.34
N ALA A 106 14.07 12.35 -0.89
CA ALA A 106 15.37 11.95 -0.40
C ALA A 106 15.49 12.31 1.11
N GLY A 107 15.94 11.36 1.91
CA GLY A 107 16.07 11.51 3.36
C GLY A 107 14.82 11.16 4.18
N ASP A 108 13.69 10.81 3.55
CA ASP A 108 12.48 10.38 4.27
C ASP A 108 12.75 9.11 5.10
N ARG A 109 12.06 9.00 6.23
CA ARG A 109 11.90 7.75 6.98
C ARG A 109 10.60 7.09 6.55
N ALA A 110 10.71 5.97 5.86
CA ALA A 110 9.56 5.27 5.31
C ALA A 110 9.28 3.95 6.04
N TYR A 111 7.99 3.63 6.17
CA TYR A 111 7.51 2.35 6.65
C TYR A 111 6.66 1.66 5.58
N HIS A 112 6.91 0.38 5.31
CA HIS A 112 6.17 -0.43 4.35
C HIS A 112 5.63 -1.70 5.02
N LEU A 113 4.36 -1.70 5.40
CA LEU A 113 3.66 -2.86 5.94
C LEU A 113 3.18 -3.78 4.80
N GLY A 114 3.43 -5.07 4.92
CA GLY A 114 3.12 -6.07 3.90
C GLY A 114 4.12 -5.99 2.74
N CYS A 115 5.41 -5.97 3.06
CA CYS A 115 6.48 -5.76 2.08
C CYS A 115 6.70 -6.96 1.14
N GLY A 116 6.07 -8.11 1.41
CA GLY A 116 6.22 -9.33 0.61
C GLY A 116 7.68 -9.76 0.53
N VAL A 117 8.19 -9.91 -0.68
CA VAL A 117 9.59 -10.25 -0.95
C VAL A 117 10.53 -9.04 -1.07
N GLY A 118 10.04 -7.82 -0.77
CA GLY A 118 10.87 -6.62 -0.69
C GLY A 118 11.04 -5.82 -1.99
N TYR A 119 10.46 -6.21 -3.12
CA TYR A 119 10.63 -5.49 -4.39
C TYR A 119 10.22 -4.02 -4.31
N TYR A 120 9.00 -3.75 -3.83
CA TYR A 120 8.53 -2.36 -3.70
C TYR A 120 9.20 -1.62 -2.54
N THR A 121 9.70 -2.33 -1.53
CA THR A 121 10.55 -1.74 -0.49
C THR A 121 11.87 -1.24 -1.08
N ALA A 122 12.48 -1.98 -2.01
CA ALA A 122 13.66 -1.53 -2.74
C ALA A 122 13.35 -0.31 -3.62
N ILE A 123 12.19 -0.26 -4.30
CA ILE A 123 11.75 0.92 -5.05
C ILE A 123 11.66 2.15 -4.13
N ILE A 124 11.04 2.00 -2.93
CA ILE A 124 10.99 3.06 -1.92
C ILE A 124 12.40 3.46 -1.46
N ALA A 125 13.27 2.48 -1.20
CA ALA A 125 14.65 2.70 -0.77
C ALA A 125 15.47 3.50 -1.80
N GLU A 126 15.32 3.18 -3.10
CA GLU A 126 15.98 3.94 -4.17
C GLU A 126 15.55 5.42 -4.20
N VAL A 127 14.29 5.72 -3.86
CA VAL A 127 13.80 7.10 -3.83
C VAL A 127 14.29 7.85 -2.60
N VAL A 128 14.23 7.24 -1.42
CA VAL A 128 14.63 7.91 -0.17
C VAL A 128 16.14 8.01 -0.01
N GLY A 129 16.89 7.08 -0.62
CA GLY A 129 18.36 7.07 -0.62
C GLY A 129 18.98 6.84 0.76
N ALA A 130 20.33 6.81 0.80
CA ALA A 130 21.10 6.52 2.01
C ALA A 130 21.01 7.61 3.12
N GLY A 131 20.48 8.78 2.80
CA GLY A 131 20.17 9.83 3.79
C GLY A 131 18.87 9.58 4.56
N GLY A 132 18.05 8.64 4.08
CA GLY A 132 16.80 8.22 4.69
C GLY A 132 16.90 6.84 5.33
N SER A 133 15.75 6.25 5.63
CA SER A 133 15.65 4.87 6.11
C SER A 133 14.33 4.23 5.69
N VAL A 134 14.31 2.91 5.49
CA VAL A 134 13.09 2.18 5.20
C VAL A 134 12.99 0.99 6.15
N VAL A 135 11.82 0.83 6.77
CA VAL A 135 11.48 -0.38 7.52
C VAL A 135 10.37 -1.10 6.76
N GLY A 136 10.63 -2.33 6.31
CA GLY A 136 9.60 -3.23 5.82
C GLY A 136 9.09 -4.12 6.95
N SER A 137 7.80 -4.47 6.94
CA SER A 137 7.29 -5.56 7.79
C SER A 137 6.50 -6.56 6.96
N GLU A 138 6.63 -7.86 7.30
CA GLU A 138 5.95 -8.94 6.61
C GLU A 138 5.54 -10.02 7.60
N ALA A 139 4.26 -10.36 7.59
CA ALA A 139 3.68 -11.32 8.53
C ALA A 139 4.01 -12.78 8.16
N HIS A 140 4.16 -13.08 6.86
CA HIS A 140 4.49 -14.43 6.41
C HIS A 140 5.99 -14.69 6.57
N PRO A 141 6.41 -15.65 7.46
CA PRO A 141 7.83 -15.81 7.82
C PRO A 141 8.75 -16.10 6.63
N GLY A 142 8.28 -16.90 5.66
CA GLY A 142 9.05 -17.23 4.47
C GLY A 142 9.25 -16.03 3.54
N LEU A 143 8.25 -15.15 3.40
CA LEU A 143 8.40 -13.93 2.62
C LEU A 143 9.27 -12.91 3.34
N ALA A 144 9.13 -12.78 4.65
CA ALA A 144 9.97 -11.90 5.47
C ALA A 144 11.46 -12.27 5.37
N ALA A 145 11.79 -13.55 5.44
CA ALA A 145 13.16 -14.04 5.27
C ALA A 145 13.72 -13.70 3.88
N ARG A 146 12.93 -13.95 2.82
CA ARG A 146 13.30 -13.57 1.45
C ARG A 146 13.46 -12.06 1.28
N ALA A 147 12.58 -11.26 1.89
CA ALA A 147 12.70 -9.80 1.85
C ALA A 147 14.01 -9.33 2.52
N ALA A 148 14.36 -9.87 3.67
CA ALA A 148 15.61 -9.53 4.38
C ALA A 148 16.85 -9.87 3.54
N GLU A 149 16.86 -11.03 2.88
CA GLU A 149 17.93 -11.43 1.97
C GLU A 149 18.00 -10.49 0.74
N ASN A 150 16.88 -10.29 0.06
CA ASN A 150 16.79 -9.47 -1.15
C ASN A 150 17.19 -8.01 -0.91
N LEU A 151 16.95 -7.48 0.29
CA LEU A 151 17.22 -6.10 0.68
C LEU A 151 18.59 -5.91 1.36
N SER A 152 19.38 -6.97 1.53
CA SER A 152 20.68 -6.93 2.22
C SER A 152 21.70 -5.96 1.60
N GLY A 153 21.54 -5.62 0.32
CA GLY A 153 22.35 -4.61 -0.37
C GLY A 153 22.04 -3.15 0.01
N TYR A 154 20.97 -2.90 0.80
CA TYR A 154 20.55 -1.56 1.24
C TYR A 154 20.81 -1.41 2.75
N PRO A 155 21.95 -0.85 3.20
CA PRO A 155 22.30 -0.78 4.62
C PRO A 155 21.37 0.10 5.48
N TYR A 156 20.54 0.92 4.83
CA TYR A 156 19.52 1.77 5.47
C TYR A 156 18.10 1.17 5.40
N VAL A 157 17.98 -0.10 5.01
CA VAL A 157 16.72 -0.85 4.99
C VAL A 157 16.76 -1.96 6.02
N SER A 158 15.70 -2.13 6.78
CA SER A 158 15.50 -3.26 7.69
C SER A 158 14.16 -3.94 7.44
N VAL A 159 14.07 -5.22 7.76
CA VAL A 159 12.83 -6.00 7.64
C VAL A 159 12.46 -6.58 9.01
N HIS A 160 11.24 -6.29 9.45
CA HIS A 160 10.62 -6.89 10.62
C HIS A 160 9.76 -8.08 10.19
N ALA A 161 10.08 -9.27 10.71
CA ALA A 161 9.26 -10.47 10.52
C ALA A 161 8.16 -10.53 11.59
N GLY A 162 6.90 -10.38 11.19
CA GLY A 162 5.76 -10.42 12.08
C GLY A 162 4.65 -9.44 11.69
N ASP A 163 3.65 -9.33 12.58
CA ASP A 163 2.53 -8.44 12.40
C ASP A 163 2.96 -6.97 12.46
N GLY A 164 2.97 -6.32 11.29
CA GLY A 164 3.37 -4.94 11.15
C GLY A 164 2.44 -3.94 11.84
N ALA A 165 1.21 -4.32 12.17
CA ALA A 165 0.31 -3.45 12.92
C ALA A 165 0.68 -3.35 14.40
N GLN A 166 1.35 -4.36 14.94
CA GLN A 166 1.85 -4.38 16.32
C GLN A 166 3.30 -3.88 16.45
N PHE A 167 3.96 -3.65 15.33
CA PHE A 167 5.33 -3.14 15.28
C PHE A 167 5.34 -1.61 15.31
N ASP A 168 6.14 -1.02 16.20
CA ASP A 168 6.35 0.43 16.23
C ASP A 168 7.51 0.82 15.29
N PRO A 169 7.22 1.42 14.12
CA PRO A 169 8.26 1.83 13.17
C PRO A 169 8.99 3.13 13.60
N GLY A 170 8.61 3.72 14.73
CA GLY A 170 9.05 5.04 15.12
C GLY A 170 8.43 6.16 14.28
N ALA A 171 8.96 7.38 14.41
CA ALA A 171 8.44 8.53 13.67
C ALA A 171 8.76 8.43 12.17
N CYS A 172 7.74 8.49 11.31
CA CYS A 172 7.81 8.32 9.87
C CYS A 172 7.37 9.56 9.10
N ASP A 173 8.03 9.80 7.96
CA ASP A 173 7.65 10.81 6.98
C ASP A 173 6.68 10.22 5.94
N ALA A 174 6.78 8.90 5.67
CA ALA A 174 5.93 8.19 4.74
C ALA A 174 5.62 6.78 5.23
N MET A 175 4.37 6.34 5.08
CA MET A 175 3.94 4.98 5.39
C MET A 175 3.09 4.41 4.25
N LEU A 176 3.45 3.22 3.77
CA LEU A 176 2.63 2.42 2.86
C LEU A 176 2.11 1.20 3.61
N VAL A 177 0.80 1.06 3.69
CA VAL A 177 0.15 -0.14 4.19
C VAL A 177 -0.37 -0.94 3.00
N ASN A 178 0.18 -2.13 2.80
CA ASN A 178 -0.16 -3.02 1.68
C ASN A 178 -1.00 -4.22 2.13
N ALA A 179 -1.91 -3.99 3.08
CA ALA A 179 -2.90 -4.96 3.56
C ALA A 179 -4.18 -4.23 3.97
N GLY A 180 -5.35 -4.80 3.63
CA GLY A 180 -6.67 -4.17 3.81
C GLY A 180 -7.06 -4.01 5.28
N VAL A 181 -7.45 -2.81 5.67
CA VAL A 181 -7.88 -2.47 7.03
C VAL A 181 -9.28 -1.87 7.03
N THR A 182 -9.99 -1.90 8.16
CA THR A 182 -11.27 -1.19 8.31
C THR A 182 -11.08 0.28 8.69
N HIS A 183 -9.92 0.61 9.28
CA HIS A 183 -9.60 1.94 9.79
C HIS A 183 -8.08 2.14 9.90
N PRO A 184 -7.57 3.37 9.93
CA PRO A 184 -6.17 3.64 10.25
C PRO A 184 -5.84 3.18 11.68
N HIS A 185 -4.75 2.45 11.87
CA HIS A 185 -4.32 2.07 13.21
C HIS A 185 -3.84 3.30 14.00
N PRO A 186 -4.23 3.49 15.28
CA PRO A 186 -3.85 4.67 16.09
C PRO A 186 -2.34 4.91 16.12
N LEU A 187 -1.55 3.87 16.31
CA LEU A 187 -0.09 3.95 16.31
C LEU A 187 0.47 4.57 15.02
N TRP A 188 -0.08 4.24 13.85
CA TRP A 188 0.40 4.82 12.60
C TRP A 188 0.15 6.32 12.53
N LEU A 189 -1.02 6.78 13.00
CA LEU A 189 -1.35 8.20 13.07
C LEU A 189 -0.44 8.96 14.07
N GLU A 190 -0.12 8.34 15.20
CA GLU A 190 0.81 8.92 16.20
C GLU A 190 2.23 9.04 15.62
N ARG A 191 2.70 8.01 14.90
CA ARG A 191 4.06 7.98 14.34
C ARG A 191 4.21 8.79 13.06
N LEU A 192 3.11 9.22 12.47
CA LEU A 192 3.15 10.09 11.30
C LEU A 192 3.60 11.50 11.69
N ARG A 193 4.73 11.97 11.15
CA ARG A 193 5.25 13.31 11.40
C ARG A 193 4.35 14.39 10.81
N GLU A 194 4.51 15.63 11.27
CA GLU A 194 3.91 16.78 10.61
C GLU A 194 4.39 16.86 9.14
N GLY A 195 3.44 17.00 8.21
CA GLY A 195 3.68 16.85 6.77
C GLY A 195 3.83 15.40 6.29
N GLY A 196 3.79 14.43 7.20
CA GLY A 196 3.88 12.99 6.89
C GLY A 196 2.67 12.47 6.14
N ARG A 197 2.87 11.39 5.36
CA ARG A 197 1.87 10.81 4.45
C ARG A 197 1.74 9.31 4.72
N LEU A 198 0.52 8.86 4.94
CA LEU A 198 0.14 7.46 5.11
C LEU A 198 -0.80 7.07 3.97
N VAL A 199 -0.41 6.09 3.17
CA VAL A 199 -1.25 5.50 2.11
C VAL A 199 -1.66 4.10 2.55
N LEU A 200 -2.98 3.88 2.65
CA LEU A 200 -3.53 2.64 3.19
C LEU A 200 -4.85 2.24 2.50
N PRO A 201 -5.15 0.92 2.42
CA PRO A 201 -6.40 0.42 1.86
C PRO A 201 -7.48 0.33 2.94
N ILE A 202 -8.49 1.20 2.86
CA ILE A 202 -9.70 1.11 3.69
C ILE A 202 -10.71 0.22 2.97
N THR A 203 -10.99 -0.95 3.55
CA THR A 203 -11.72 -2.02 2.87
C THR A 203 -12.76 -2.66 3.76
N MET A 204 -13.84 -3.13 3.14
CA MET A 204 -14.76 -4.12 3.70
C MET A 204 -14.36 -5.53 3.24
N THR A 205 -14.73 -6.55 4.01
CA THR A 205 -14.50 -7.95 3.64
C THR A 205 -15.36 -8.35 2.44
N LEU A 206 -14.78 -9.05 1.46
CA LEU A 206 -15.53 -9.66 0.37
C LEU A 206 -16.14 -10.98 0.81
N ALA A 207 -17.47 -11.10 0.73
CA ALA A 207 -18.19 -12.30 1.18
C ALA A 207 -17.69 -13.62 0.56
N PRO A 208 -17.38 -13.71 -0.76
CA PRO A 208 -16.87 -14.97 -1.32
C PRO A 208 -15.40 -15.25 -0.97
N MET A 209 -14.64 -14.25 -0.47
CA MET A 209 -13.22 -14.35 -0.16
C MET A 209 -12.90 -13.64 1.17
N PRO A 210 -13.12 -14.28 2.33
CA PRO A 210 -13.05 -13.63 3.64
C PRO A 210 -11.64 -13.12 4.01
N THR A 211 -10.61 -13.58 3.31
CA THR A 211 -9.23 -13.09 3.46
C THR A 211 -8.91 -11.85 2.61
N VAL A 212 -9.84 -11.42 1.74
CA VAL A 212 -9.68 -10.28 0.84
C VAL A 212 -10.66 -9.18 1.20
N GLY A 213 -10.16 -7.96 1.26
CA GLY A 213 -10.97 -6.76 1.39
C GLY A 213 -11.05 -5.99 0.07
N ALA A 214 -12.22 -5.38 -0.20
CA ALA A 214 -12.41 -4.43 -1.30
C ALA A 214 -12.83 -3.07 -0.76
N GLY A 215 -12.33 -2.00 -1.40
CA GLY A 215 -12.61 -0.64 -0.96
C GLY A 215 -11.79 0.39 -1.72
N ILE A 216 -11.19 1.30 -0.98
CA ILE A 216 -10.37 2.38 -1.53
C ILE A 216 -8.97 2.38 -0.94
N MET A 217 -8.01 2.72 -1.76
CA MET A 217 -6.72 3.22 -1.29
C MET A 217 -6.91 4.70 -0.95
N ALA A 218 -6.61 5.06 0.28
CA ALA A 218 -6.68 6.42 0.78
C ALA A 218 -5.29 6.95 1.12
N LYS A 219 -5.07 8.26 0.94
CA LYS A 219 -3.91 8.97 1.45
C LYS A 219 -4.33 9.83 2.63
N ILE A 220 -3.65 9.70 3.75
CA ILE A 220 -3.80 10.53 4.92
C ILE A 220 -2.55 11.38 5.06
N THR A 221 -2.73 12.69 5.23
CA THR A 221 -1.62 13.63 5.44
C THR A 221 -1.81 14.35 6.77
N ARG A 222 -0.81 14.33 7.64
CA ARG A 222 -0.82 15.14 8.86
C ARG A 222 -0.46 16.58 8.54
N ARG A 223 -1.36 17.52 8.83
CA ARG A 223 -1.14 18.96 8.63
C ARG A 223 -1.76 19.76 9.76
N GLY A 224 -0.95 20.56 10.44
CA GLY A 224 -1.39 21.36 11.58
C GLY A 224 -1.97 20.52 12.73
N GLY A 225 -1.40 19.32 12.96
CA GLY A 225 -1.88 18.37 13.96
C GLY A 225 -3.13 17.58 13.57
N ALA A 226 -3.77 17.88 12.44
CA ALA A 226 -4.95 17.20 11.93
C ALA A 226 -4.62 16.23 10.79
N PHE A 227 -5.52 15.27 10.51
CA PHE A 227 -5.34 14.24 9.48
C PHE A 227 -6.30 14.51 8.32
N TRP A 228 -5.76 15.04 7.24
CA TRP A 228 -6.44 15.23 5.97
C TRP A 228 -6.45 13.92 5.20
N ALA A 229 -7.56 13.60 4.55
CA ALA A 229 -7.70 12.36 3.81
C ALA A 229 -8.21 12.59 2.39
N GLU A 230 -7.68 11.81 1.45
CA GLU A 230 -8.09 11.87 0.04
C GLU A 230 -8.11 10.47 -0.58
N PHE A 231 -8.99 10.29 -1.57
CA PHE A 231 -9.09 9.09 -2.37
C PHE A 231 -7.91 8.99 -3.35
N VAL A 232 -7.30 7.81 -3.47
CA VAL A 232 -6.22 7.54 -4.43
C VAL A 232 -6.67 6.64 -5.57
N SER A 233 -7.26 5.47 -5.25
CA SER A 233 -7.76 4.50 -6.24
C SER A 233 -8.73 3.50 -5.59
N PRO A 234 -9.51 2.74 -6.38
CA PRO A 234 -10.09 1.51 -5.90
C PRO A 234 -9.02 0.49 -5.53
N VAL A 235 -9.35 -0.44 -4.65
CA VAL A 235 -8.45 -1.53 -4.24
C VAL A 235 -9.22 -2.79 -3.88
N ALA A 236 -8.61 -3.94 -4.20
CA ALA A 236 -8.94 -5.22 -3.61
C ALA A 236 -7.63 -5.93 -3.22
N ILE A 237 -7.50 -6.30 -1.95
CA ILE A 237 -6.23 -6.71 -1.37
C ILE A 237 -6.45 -7.65 -0.18
N PHE A 238 -5.45 -8.49 0.14
CA PHE A 238 -5.47 -9.29 1.36
C PHE A 238 -5.65 -8.42 2.61
N SER A 239 -6.43 -8.92 3.55
CA SER A 239 -6.77 -8.21 4.79
C SER A 239 -5.65 -8.32 5.83
N CYS A 240 -5.38 -7.22 6.54
CA CYS A 240 -4.63 -7.19 7.79
C CYS A 240 -5.58 -7.59 8.92
N SER A 241 -5.53 -8.83 9.37
CA SER A 241 -6.48 -9.39 10.35
C SER A 241 -6.46 -8.66 11.69
N SER A 242 -5.31 -8.14 12.10
CA SER A 242 -5.13 -7.43 13.36
C SER A 242 -5.68 -5.99 13.37
N VAL A 243 -6.06 -5.44 12.19
CA VAL A 243 -6.63 -4.09 12.05
C VAL A 243 -7.99 -4.16 11.36
N ARG A 244 -8.78 -5.16 11.74
CA ARG A 244 -10.16 -5.29 11.29
C ARG A 244 -11.10 -5.23 12.49
N ASP A 245 -12.06 -4.32 12.39
CA ASP A 245 -13.17 -4.23 13.34
C ASP A 245 -14.47 -4.67 12.64
N PRO A 246 -15.07 -5.79 13.04
CA PRO A 246 -16.32 -6.28 12.45
C PRO A 246 -17.48 -5.27 12.56
N GLN A 247 -17.48 -4.39 13.56
CA GLN A 247 -18.53 -3.40 13.74
C GLN A 247 -18.47 -2.29 12.65
N LEU A 248 -17.32 -2.10 12.01
CA LEU A 248 -17.14 -1.12 10.94
C LEU A 248 -17.48 -1.66 9.55
N GLU A 249 -17.68 -2.97 9.39
CA GLU A 249 -17.96 -3.58 8.07
C GLU A 249 -19.24 -3.01 7.44
N ALA A 250 -20.34 -2.95 8.18
CA ALA A 250 -21.61 -2.46 7.66
C ALA A 250 -21.58 -0.94 7.34
N PRO A 251 -21.06 -0.04 8.21
CA PRO A 251 -20.85 1.36 7.85
C PRO A 251 -19.96 1.55 6.63
N LEU A 252 -18.86 0.79 6.50
CA LEU A 252 -17.97 0.85 5.33
C LEU A 252 -18.68 0.41 4.06
N ALA A 253 -19.42 -0.70 4.10
CA ALA A 253 -20.21 -1.17 2.96
C ALA A 253 -21.22 -0.12 2.49
N LYS A 254 -21.92 0.55 3.41
CA LYS A 254 -22.82 1.65 3.12
C LYS A 254 -22.09 2.84 2.49
N ALA A 255 -20.97 3.25 3.05
CA ALA A 255 -20.18 4.38 2.54
C ALA A 255 -19.56 4.09 1.15
N LEU A 256 -19.17 2.85 0.87
CA LEU A 256 -18.69 2.41 -0.44
C LEU A 256 -19.82 2.38 -1.49
N SER A 257 -20.94 1.72 -1.19
CA SER A 257 -22.06 1.57 -2.12
C SER A 257 -22.69 2.92 -2.51
N SER A 258 -22.76 3.86 -1.57
CA SER A 258 -23.19 5.24 -1.81
C SER A 258 -22.13 6.12 -2.45
N ARG A 259 -20.91 5.63 -2.66
CA ARG A 259 -19.73 6.39 -3.10
C ARG A 259 -19.31 7.54 -2.17
N ALA A 260 -19.86 7.58 -0.95
CA ALA A 260 -19.53 8.64 0.01
C ALA A 260 -18.06 8.54 0.47
N LEU A 261 -17.51 7.33 0.57
CA LEU A 261 -16.12 7.13 0.96
C LEU A 261 -15.11 7.78 -0.03
N LEU A 262 -15.49 7.94 -1.31
CA LEU A 262 -14.68 8.66 -2.30
C LEU A 262 -14.57 10.16 -2.02
N LYS A 263 -15.45 10.70 -1.16
CA LYS A 263 -15.51 12.12 -0.77
C LYS A 263 -14.90 12.36 0.61
N MET A 264 -14.24 11.36 1.18
CA MET A 264 -13.57 11.49 2.47
C MET A 264 -12.53 12.62 2.42
N LYS A 265 -12.53 13.47 3.45
CA LYS A 265 -11.63 14.62 3.57
C LYS A 265 -10.78 14.58 4.84
N SER A 266 -11.21 13.82 5.85
CA SER A 266 -10.47 13.74 7.10
C SER A 266 -10.61 12.41 7.83
N VAL A 267 -9.62 12.13 8.65
CA VAL A 267 -9.69 11.17 9.76
C VAL A 267 -9.71 11.99 11.05
N ARG A 268 -10.82 11.95 11.78
CA ARG A 268 -10.97 12.64 13.06
C ARG A 268 -10.64 11.67 14.19
N VAL A 269 -9.85 12.14 15.12
CA VAL A 269 -9.48 11.42 16.36
C VAL A 269 -9.95 12.13 17.62
N ASP A 270 -10.62 13.29 17.45
CA ASP A 270 -11.24 14.06 18.51
C ASP A 270 -12.57 13.43 18.94
N PRO A 271 -12.92 13.49 20.25
CA PRO A 271 -14.25 13.13 20.71
C PRO A 271 -15.31 14.04 20.11
N HIS A 272 -16.35 13.48 19.49
CA HIS A 272 -17.47 14.22 18.95
C HIS A 272 -18.70 13.30 18.78
N GLU A 273 -19.88 13.88 18.79
CA GLU A 273 -21.11 13.16 18.47
C GLU A 273 -21.19 12.85 16.97
N PRO A 274 -21.77 11.72 16.57
CA PRO A 274 -22.01 11.40 15.17
C PRO A 274 -22.78 12.51 14.44
N ALA A 275 -22.32 12.87 13.25
CA ALA A 275 -22.92 13.89 12.40
C ALA A 275 -23.10 13.35 10.98
N ASP A 276 -23.88 14.02 10.14
CA ASP A 276 -24.14 13.62 8.75
C ASP A 276 -22.85 13.52 7.89
N THR A 277 -21.79 14.19 8.33
CA THR A 277 -20.47 14.11 7.69
C THR A 277 -19.66 12.88 8.10
N CYS A 278 -20.08 12.15 9.14
CA CYS A 278 -19.41 10.93 9.60
C CYS A 278 -19.79 9.77 8.68
N LEU A 279 -18.82 9.24 7.96
CA LEU A 279 -18.99 8.08 7.08
C LEU A 279 -18.89 6.76 7.85
N VAL A 280 -17.89 6.70 8.73
CA VAL A 280 -17.62 5.59 9.64
C VAL A 280 -17.23 6.23 10.97
N HIS A 281 -18.00 5.99 12.00
CA HIS A 281 -17.78 6.57 13.34
C HIS A 281 -17.59 5.45 14.35
N ALA A 282 -16.48 5.50 15.09
CA ALA A 282 -16.12 4.57 16.16
C ALA A 282 -15.49 5.32 17.32
N SER A 283 -15.33 4.66 18.45
CA SER A 283 -14.61 5.23 19.59
C SER A 283 -13.17 5.58 19.21
N GLY A 284 -12.83 6.87 19.27
CA GLY A 284 -11.48 7.37 18.98
C GLY A 284 -11.11 7.52 17.49
N MET A 285 -12.05 7.26 16.56
CA MET A 285 -11.78 7.43 15.12
C MET A 285 -13.07 7.69 14.34
N CYS A 286 -13.02 8.65 13.41
CA CYS A 286 -14.09 8.89 12.46
C CYS A 286 -13.54 9.22 11.07
N LEU A 287 -14.00 8.49 10.05
CA LEU A 287 -13.81 8.87 8.65
C LEU A 287 -14.89 9.88 8.28
N SER A 288 -14.51 11.06 7.81
CA SER A 288 -15.45 12.15 7.61
C SER A 288 -15.31 12.82 6.23
N THR A 289 -16.43 13.32 5.71
CA THR A 289 -16.47 14.21 4.54
C THR A 289 -16.24 15.67 4.89
N ALA A 290 -16.27 16.04 6.18
CA ALA A 290 -15.87 17.36 6.64
C ALA A 290 -14.34 17.50 6.62
N GLU A 291 -13.88 18.72 6.36
CA GLU A 291 -12.48 19.08 6.56
C GLU A 291 -12.14 19.02 8.06
N PRO A 292 -10.87 18.72 8.44
CA PRO A 292 -10.48 18.77 9.83
C PRO A 292 -10.74 20.15 10.42
N ALA A 293 -11.19 20.20 11.67
CA ALA A 293 -11.24 21.46 12.39
C ALA A 293 -9.84 22.07 12.52
N ALA A 294 -9.69 23.37 12.27
CA ALA A 294 -8.41 24.04 12.48
C ALA A 294 -8.00 23.85 13.97
N THR A 295 -6.89 23.17 14.22
CA THR A 295 -6.32 23.04 15.55
C THR A 295 -5.80 24.42 15.98
N GLY A 296 -6.64 25.19 16.69
CA GLY A 296 -6.28 26.57 17.12
C GLY A 296 -7.39 27.38 17.75
N GLN A 297 -8.61 26.85 17.80
CA GLN A 297 -9.71 27.48 18.53
C GLN A 297 -10.29 26.52 19.60
N ALA A 298 -9.51 26.24 20.64
CA ALA A 298 -10.13 25.98 21.92
C ALA A 298 -10.89 27.28 22.27
N LYS A 299 -12.23 27.25 22.14
CA LYS A 299 -13.07 28.31 22.70
C LYS A 299 -12.76 28.37 24.22
N ALA A 300 -12.02 29.40 24.63
CA ALA A 300 -12.06 29.84 26.00
C ALA A 300 -13.50 30.25 26.30
N THR A 301 -14.21 29.44 27.03
CA THR A 301 -15.43 29.80 27.77
C THR A 301 -15.14 29.73 29.23
#